data_1b04e94003a71bf6e3f01b6e02a467d9
#
_entry.id   1b04e94003a71bf6e3f01b6e02a467d9
#
_cell.length_a   1.000
_cell.length_b   1.000
_cell.length_c   1.000
_cell.angle_alpha   90.00
_cell.angle_beta   90.00
_cell.angle_gamma   90.00
#
_symmetry.space_group_name_H-M   'P 1'
#
loop_
_entity.id
_entity.type
_entity.pdbx_description
1 polymer ?
#
loop_
_entity_poly.entity_id
_entity_poly.type
_entity_poly.pdbx_seq_one_letter_code
_entity_poly.pdbx_strand_id
1 'polypeptide(L)' 'MTQEVENVFGEYIKASRLKAGYTQKQLGLLCGYDESAAERVVQYWEADKREVPLARVRALAKALNIPLESLIP' A
#
# COMPACT_ATOMS: atom_id res chain seq x y z
N MET A 1 16.48 -17.83 -8.53
CA MET A 1 16.16 -17.43 -8.42
C MET A 1 15.63 -16.66 -8.04
N THR A 2 15.46 -16.33 -7.84
CA THR A 2 14.98 -15.72 -7.46
C THR A 2 14.45 -14.87 -7.46
N GLN A 3 14.11 -14.48 -7.42
CA GLN A 3 13.61 -13.83 -7.37
C GLN A 3 12.91 -13.17 -7.34
N GLU A 4 12.82 -13.03 -7.62
CA GLU A 4 11.91 -12.61 -7.82
C GLU A 4 10.76 -12.34 -7.20
N VAL A 5 10.48 -12.62 -6.84
CA VAL A 5 9.50 -12.65 -5.93
C VAL A 5 9.12 -11.43 -5.28
N GLU A 6 9.85 -10.59 -5.26
CA GLU A 6 9.81 -9.46 -4.46
C GLU A 6 8.68 -8.53 -4.69
N ASN A 7 8.06 -8.56 -5.79
CA ASN A 7 7.06 -7.57 -6.12
C ASN A 7 5.65 -7.92 -5.75
N VAL A 8 5.51 -8.86 -4.83
CA VAL A 8 4.17 -9.23 -4.42
C VAL A 8 3.51 -8.19 -3.54
N PHE A 9 4.28 -7.28 -2.97
CA PHE A 9 3.67 -6.29 -2.08
C PHE A 9 2.74 -5.35 -2.82
N GLY A 10 3.09 -4.91 -4.02
CA GLY A 10 2.23 -4.02 -4.77
C GLY A 10 0.90 -4.66 -5.10
N GLU A 11 0.93 -5.90 -5.55
CA GLU A 11 -0.30 -6.62 -5.87
C GLU A 11 -1.13 -6.90 -4.62
N TYR A 12 -0.45 -7.22 -3.52
CA TYR A 12 -1.13 -7.48 -2.27
C TYR A 12 -1.84 -6.22 -1.76
N ILE A 13 -1.19 -5.08 -1.85
CA ILE A 13 -1.79 -3.82 -1.46
C ILE A 13 -3.00 -3.54 -2.32
N LYS A 14 -2.87 -3.72 -3.63
CA LYS A 14 -3.98 -3.45 -4.54
C LYS A 14 -5.17 -4.36 -4.25
N ALA A 15 -4.91 -5.65 -4.08
CA ALA A 15 -5.98 -6.61 -3.82
C ALA A 15 -6.67 -6.30 -2.50
N SER A 16 -5.89 -5.97 -1.48
CA SER A 16 -6.45 -5.65 -0.17
C SER A 16 -7.26 -4.36 -0.21
N ARG A 17 -6.78 -3.38 -1.00
CA ARG A 17 -7.50 -2.13 -1.17
C ARG A 17 -8.85 -2.35 -1.83
N LEU A 18 -8.86 -3.12 -2.90
CA LEU A 18 -10.11 -3.40 -3.61
C LEU A 18 -11.09 -4.16 -2.74
N LYS A 19 -10.56 -5.11 -1.96
CA LYS A 19 -11.40 -5.87 -1.04
C LYS A 19 -12.01 -4.97 0.02
N ALA A 20 -11.26 -3.96 0.46
CA ALA A 20 -11.76 -3.03 1.46
C ALA A 20 -12.68 -1.96 0.87
N GLY A 21 -12.74 -1.86 -0.46
CA GLY A 21 -13.64 -0.92 -1.11
C GLY A 21 -13.12 0.48 -1.28
N TYR A 22 -11.81 0.68 -1.21
CA TYR A 22 -11.23 2.01 -1.32
C TYR A 22 -10.71 2.29 -2.73
N THR A 23 -10.81 3.56 -3.13
CA THR A 23 -10.04 4.02 -4.29
C THR A 23 -8.60 4.24 -3.85
N GLN A 24 -7.71 4.40 -4.82
CA GLN A 24 -6.32 4.71 -4.50
C GLN A 24 -6.21 6.01 -3.71
N LYS A 25 -6.99 7.01 -4.10
CA LYS A 25 -6.95 8.29 -3.39
C LYS A 25 -7.44 8.14 -1.95
N GLN A 26 -8.53 7.39 -1.75
CA GLN A 26 -9.04 7.19 -0.41
C GLN A 26 -8.01 6.51 0.48
N LEU A 27 -7.35 5.49 -0.04
CA LEU A 27 -6.32 4.80 0.73
C LEU A 27 -5.18 5.74 1.08
N GLY A 28 -4.73 6.54 0.13
CA GLY A 28 -3.65 7.48 0.38
C GLY A 28 -4.00 8.49 1.46
N LEU A 29 -5.24 8.98 1.45
CA LEU A 29 -5.69 9.90 2.49
C LEU A 29 -5.69 9.24 3.86
N LEU A 30 -6.11 7.98 3.92
CA LEU A 30 -6.11 7.24 5.18
C LEU A 30 -4.70 7.02 5.71
N CYS A 31 -3.72 6.99 4.82
CA CYS A 31 -2.33 6.83 5.22
C CYS A 31 -1.66 8.14 5.59
N GLY A 32 -2.41 9.26 5.54
CA GLY A 32 -1.88 10.53 6.01
C GLY A 32 -1.34 11.45 4.93
N TYR A 33 -1.52 11.12 3.66
CA TYR A 33 -1.12 12.01 2.58
C TYR A 33 -2.22 13.00 2.26
N ASP A 34 -1.85 14.15 1.72
CA ASP A 34 -2.85 15.14 1.37
C ASP A 34 -3.44 14.81 0.01
N GLU A 35 -4.45 15.56 -0.40
CA GLU A 35 -5.19 15.28 -1.63
C GLU A 35 -4.32 15.33 -2.87
N SER A 36 -3.31 16.18 -2.87
CA SER A 36 -2.48 16.34 -4.05
C SER A 36 -1.53 15.16 -4.28
N ALA A 37 -1.27 14.38 -3.24
CA ALA A 37 -0.29 13.29 -3.31
C ALA A 37 -0.92 11.92 -3.13
N ALA A 38 -2.09 11.83 -2.51
CA ALA A 38 -2.61 10.56 -2.03
C ALA A 38 -2.73 9.50 -3.12
N GLU A 39 -3.33 9.84 -4.24
CA GLU A 39 -3.55 8.86 -5.30
C GLU A 39 -2.24 8.40 -5.92
N ARG A 40 -1.34 9.35 -6.19
CA ARG A 40 -0.08 9.02 -6.85
C ARG A 40 0.78 8.12 -5.99
N VAL A 41 0.82 8.38 -4.69
CA VAL A 41 1.64 7.59 -3.79
C VAL A 41 1.17 6.13 -3.80
N VAL A 42 -0.14 5.90 -3.73
CA VAL A 42 -0.65 4.54 -3.73
C VAL A 42 -0.40 3.87 -5.08
N GLN A 43 -0.50 4.63 -6.17
CA GLN A 43 -0.17 4.08 -7.48
C GLN A 43 1.27 3.58 -7.53
N TYR A 44 2.19 4.34 -6.96
CA TYR A 44 3.60 3.92 -6.92
C TYR A 44 3.79 2.66 -6.08
N TRP A 45 3.09 2.56 -4.94
CA TRP A 45 3.18 1.36 -4.11
C TRP A 45 2.65 0.14 -4.87
N GLU A 46 1.52 0.29 -5.52
CA GLU A 46 0.89 -0.85 -6.20
C GLU A 46 1.68 -1.28 -7.43
N ALA A 47 2.43 -0.36 -8.02
CA ALA A 47 3.27 -0.67 -9.17
C ALA A 47 4.69 -1.09 -8.77
N ASP A 48 4.96 -1.18 -7.47
CA ASP A 48 6.28 -1.52 -6.93
C ASP A 48 7.36 -0.54 -7.39
N LYS A 49 6.98 0.70 -7.61
CA LYS A 49 7.93 1.73 -7.98
C LYS A 49 8.49 2.44 -6.76
N ARG A 50 7.81 2.32 -5.62
CA ARG A 50 8.27 2.87 -4.36
C ARG A 50 7.84 1.95 -3.25
N GLU A 51 8.69 1.85 -2.24
CA GLU A 51 8.33 1.10 -1.05
C GLU A 51 7.46 1.96 -0.15
N VAL A 52 6.63 1.32 0.66
CA VAL A 52 5.84 2.03 1.64
C VAL A 52 6.79 2.51 2.74
N PRO A 53 6.83 3.82 3.03
CA PRO A 53 7.70 4.30 4.10
C PRO A 53 7.31 3.66 5.42
N LEU A 54 8.31 3.36 6.23
CA LEU A 54 8.07 2.72 7.51
C LEU A 54 7.08 3.52 8.35
N ALA A 55 7.13 4.83 8.25
CA ALA A 55 6.21 5.68 9.00
C ALA A 55 4.75 5.52 8.57
N ARG A 56 4.51 4.95 7.38
CA ARG A 56 3.15 4.78 6.87
C ARG A 56 2.65 3.35 6.94
N VAL A 57 3.54 2.39 7.21
CA VAL A 57 3.17 0.98 7.17
C VAL A 57 2.05 0.67 8.15
N ARG A 58 2.12 1.23 9.35
CA ARG A 58 1.12 0.96 10.37
C ARG A 58 -0.25 1.48 9.95
N ALA A 59 -0.30 2.70 9.41
CA ALA A 59 -1.55 3.28 8.95
C ALA A 59 -2.12 2.48 7.78
N LEU A 60 -1.25 2.03 6.89
CA LEU A 60 -1.67 1.24 5.75
C LEU A 60 -2.28 -0.09 6.19
N ALA A 61 -1.61 -0.79 7.11
CA ALA A 61 -2.12 -2.06 7.60
C ALA A 61 -3.48 -1.89 8.27
N LYS A 62 -3.62 -0.82 9.04
CA LYS A 62 -4.88 -0.54 9.72
C LYS A 62 -5.99 -0.22 8.72
N ALA A 63 -5.69 0.60 7.73
CA ALA A 63 -6.69 0.98 6.72
C ALA A 63 -7.16 -0.24 5.94
N LEU A 64 -6.25 -1.15 5.63
CA LEU A 64 -6.58 -2.34 4.84
C LEU A 64 -7.07 -3.49 5.71
N ASN A 65 -7.00 -3.35 7.03
CA ASN A 65 -7.42 -4.38 7.97
C ASN A 65 -6.64 -5.68 7.74
N ILE A 66 -5.33 -5.55 7.61
CA ILE A 66 -4.43 -6.67 7.40
C ILE A 66 -3.36 -6.65 8.49
N PRO A 67 -2.72 -7.79 8.76
CA PRO A 67 -1.67 -7.82 9.77
C PRO A 67 -0.48 -6.96 9.36
N LEU A 68 0.09 -6.27 10.33
CA LEU A 68 1.25 -5.43 10.06
C LEU A 68 2.39 -6.23 9.46
N GLU A 69 2.63 -7.42 9.99
CA GLU A 69 3.74 -8.24 9.53
C GLU A 69 3.58 -8.68 8.06
N SER A 70 2.39 -8.60 7.50
CA SER A 70 2.21 -8.95 6.10
C SER A 70 2.81 -7.90 5.16
N LEU A 71 3.14 -6.72 5.70
CA LEU A 71 3.75 -5.65 4.91
C LEU A 71 5.23 -5.48 5.22
N ILE A 72 5.77 -6.31 6.09
CA ILE A 72 7.18 -6.22 6.50
C ILE A 72 7.88 -7.49 6.04
N PRO A 73 8.99 -7.38 5.32
CA PRO A 73 9.71 -8.54 4.82
C PRO A 73 10.19 -9.47 5.92
#